data_df53dced616c4946663136caaa23c9e6
#
_entry.id   df53dced616c4946663136caaa23c9e6
#
_cell.length_a   1.000
_cell.length_b   1.000
_cell.length_c   1.000
_cell.angle_alpha   90.00
_cell.angle_beta   90.00
_cell.angle_gamma   90.00
#
_symmetry.space_group_name_H-M   'P 1'
#
loop_
_entity.id
_entity.type
_entity.pdbx_description
1 polymer ?
#
loop_
_entity_poly.entity_id
_entity_poly.type
_entity_poly.pdbx_seq_one_letter_code
_entity_poly.pdbx_strand_id
1 'polypeptide(L)'
;MNERDRSIILELKKRLPDDVRDHIRKVVAFGSRVRGEGSEDSDLDLLILVDRKAPEIEVKIEDVAYQVMWDHDFKPILSIKFFTESGYLNLLREGFSFYKNIEREGVSL
;
A
#
# COMPACT_ATOMS: atom_id res chain seq x y z
N MET A 1 6.54 9.86 7.50
CA MET A 1 6.95 8.43 7.35
C MET A 1 8.46 8.34 7.50
N ASN A 2 8.95 7.38 8.26
CA ASN A 2 10.39 7.23 8.47
C ASN A 2 11.08 6.54 7.27
N GLU A 3 12.41 6.66 7.23
CA GLU A 3 13.21 6.13 6.12
C GLU A 3 13.14 4.60 6.00
N ARG A 4 13.05 3.90 7.12
CA ARG A 4 12.95 2.44 7.11
C ARG A 4 11.64 1.98 6.47
N ASP A 5 10.52 2.58 6.84
CA ASP A 5 9.21 2.24 6.26
C ASP A 5 9.19 2.54 4.77
N ARG A 6 9.75 3.68 4.37
CA ARG A 6 9.87 4.05 2.98
C ARG A 6 10.68 3.01 2.19
N SER A 7 11.83 2.60 2.73
CA SER A 7 12.69 1.63 2.05
C SER A 7 12.03 0.25 1.92
N ILE A 8 11.22 -0.14 2.90
CA ILE A 8 10.48 -1.41 2.85
C ILE A 8 9.46 -1.39 1.72
N ILE A 9 8.74 -0.28 1.54
CA ILE A 9 7.76 -0.14 0.46
C ILE A 9 8.47 -0.16 -0.90
N LEU A 10 9.60 0.53 -1.02
CA LEU A 10 10.36 0.54 -2.27
C LEU A 10 10.93 -0.85 -2.58
N GLU A 11 11.34 -1.60 -1.57
CA GLU A 11 11.78 -2.99 -1.73
C GLU A 11 10.64 -3.86 -2.25
N LEU A 12 9.44 -3.74 -1.68
CA LEU A 12 8.26 -4.44 -2.18
C LEU A 12 8.06 -4.17 -3.67
N LYS A 13 8.04 -2.92 -4.06
CA LYS A 13 7.86 -2.52 -5.47
C LYS A 13 8.94 -3.13 -6.37
N LYS A 14 10.19 -3.09 -5.91
CA LYS A 14 11.33 -3.60 -6.68
C LYS A 14 11.26 -5.12 -6.88
N ARG A 15 10.76 -5.84 -5.87
CA ARG A 15 10.66 -7.31 -5.94
C ARG A 15 9.49 -7.80 -6.79
N LEU A 16 8.50 -6.95 -7.07
CA LEU A 16 7.36 -7.35 -7.89
C LEU A 16 7.81 -7.63 -9.33
N PRO A 17 7.35 -8.74 -9.94
CA PRO A 17 7.60 -8.97 -11.37
C PRO A 17 7.04 -7.86 -12.24
N ASP A 18 7.65 -7.61 -13.39
CA ASP A 18 7.22 -6.54 -14.30
C ASP A 18 5.77 -6.69 -14.74
N ASP A 19 5.33 -7.91 -15.03
CA ASP A 19 3.94 -8.17 -15.44
C ASP A 19 2.93 -7.83 -14.35
N VAL A 20 3.32 -7.94 -13.08
CA VAL A 20 2.49 -7.54 -11.95
C VAL A 20 2.49 -6.02 -11.79
N ARG A 21 3.69 -5.40 -11.84
CA ARG A 21 3.83 -3.95 -11.70
C ARG A 21 3.07 -3.18 -12.78
N ASP A 22 2.96 -3.75 -13.97
CA ASP A 22 2.25 -3.11 -15.09
C ASP A 22 0.76 -2.89 -14.80
N HIS A 23 0.20 -3.64 -13.85
CA HIS A 23 -1.20 -3.47 -13.43
C HIS A 23 -1.36 -2.47 -12.29
N ILE A 24 -0.28 -2.04 -11.66
CA ILE A 24 -0.33 -1.10 -10.54
C ILE A 24 -0.29 0.33 -11.06
N ARG A 25 -1.30 1.12 -10.68
CA ARG A 25 -1.40 2.54 -11.05
C ARG A 25 -0.79 3.45 -10.00
N LYS A 26 -0.88 3.05 -8.72
CA LYS A 26 -0.39 3.89 -7.63
C LYS A 26 -0.21 3.06 -6.37
N VAL A 27 0.80 3.38 -5.58
CA VAL A 27 1.01 2.84 -4.24
C VAL A 27 1.05 4.02 -3.28
N VAL A 28 0.18 4.00 -2.28
CA VAL A 28 0.05 5.07 -1.30
C VAL A 28 0.19 4.50 0.10
N ALA A 29 1.12 5.04 0.87
CA ALA A 29 1.23 4.73 2.29
C ALA A 29 0.35 5.74 3.06
N PHE A 30 -0.39 5.26 4.05
CA PHE A 30 -1.27 6.11 4.85
C PHE A 30 -1.34 5.59 6.29
N GLY A 31 -2.13 6.25 7.11
CA GLY A 31 -2.37 5.82 8.48
C GLY A 31 -1.35 6.35 9.48
N SER A 32 -1.37 5.79 10.69
CA SER A 32 -0.64 6.35 11.83
C SER A 32 0.87 6.41 11.65
N ARG A 33 1.47 5.40 11.00
CA ARG A 33 2.92 5.41 10.79
C ARG A 33 3.36 6.52 9.84
N VAL A 34 2.54 6.84 8.86
CA VAL A 34 2.82 7.94 7.92
C VAL A 34 2.72 9.28 8.63
N ARG A 35 1.78 9.43 9.55
CA ARG A 35 1.61 10.67 10.34
C ARG A 35 2.65 10.83 11.46
N GLY A 36 3.46 9.80 11.71
CA GLY A 36 4.42 9.82 12.82
C GLY A 36 3.79 9.59 14.19
N GLU A 37 2.55 9.08 14.23
CA GLU A 37 1.80 8.84 15.46
C GLU A 37 1.80 7.37 15.88
N GLY A 38 2.17 6.47 14.97
CA GLY A 38 2.16 5.04 15.23
C GLY A 38 3.34 4.59 16.07
N SER A 39 3.15 3.49 16.82
CA SER A 39 4.23 2.81 17.52
C SER A 39 4.97 1.87 16.58
N GLU A 40 6.06 1.26 17.06
CA GLU A 40 6.79 0.22 16.31
C GLU A 40 5.92 -0.98 15.97
N ASP A 41 4.90 -1.24 16.77
CA ASP A 41 3.99 -2.37 16.59
C ASP A 41 2.80 -2.05 15.69
N SER A 42 2.66 -0.80 15.25
CA SER A 42 1.59 -0.42 14.33
C SER A 42 1.83 -0.97 12.93
N ASP A 43 0.76 -1.34 12.24
CA ASP A 43 0.84 -1.76 10.84
C ASP A 43 1.23 -0.59 9.94
N LEU A 44 1.94 -0.90 8.87
CA LEU A 44 2.18 0.05 7.79
C LEU A 44 1.09 -0.16 6.74
N ASP A 45 0.17 0.81 6.66
CA ASP A 45 -0.99 0.71 5.78
C ASP A 45 -0.64 1.15 4.36
N LEU A 46 -0.96 0.30 3.40
CA LEU A 46 -0.75 0.57 1.97
C LEU A 46 -2.06 0.46 1.22
N LEU A 47 -2.28 1.44 0.36
CA LEU A 47 -3.33 1.41 -0.65
C LEU A 47 -2.67 1.15 -1.99
N ILE A 48 -3.09 0.10 -2.69
CA ILE A 48 -2.59 -0.18 -4.03
C ILE A 48 -3.75 -0.04 -5.00
N LEU A 49 -3.63 0.91 -5.92
CA LEU A 49 -4.58 1.11 -6.99
C LEU A 49 -4.13 0.31 -8.21
N VAL A 50 -5.05 -0.48 -8.73
CA VAL A 50 -4.80 -1.34 -9.89
C VAL A 50 -5.70 -0.93 -11.05
N ASP A 51 -5.35 -1.35 -12.26
CA ASP A 51 -6.11 -1.03 -13.47
C ASP A 51 -7.43 -1.79 -13.56
N ARG A 52 -7.47 -3.02 -13.02
CA ARG A 52 -8.66 -3.86 -13.02
C ARG A 52 -8.66 -4.80 -11.83
N LYS A 53 -9.83 -5.26 -11.45
CA LYS A 53 -9.97 -6.27 -10.39
C LYS A 53 -9.40 -7.60 -10.90
N ALA A 54 -8.34 -8.05 -10.28
CA ALA A 54 -7.62 -9.25 -10.70
C ALA A 54 -7.08 -9.99 -9.46
N PRO A 55 -7.86 -10.95 -8.90
CA PRO A 55 -7.41 -11.66 -7.70
C PRO A 55 -6.05 -12.32 -7.85
N GLU A 56 -5.69 -12.81 -9.04
CA GLU A 56 -4.38 -13.42 -9.29
C GLU A 56 -3.24 -12.42 -9.16
N ILE A 57 -3.47 -11.16 -9.48
CA ILE A 57 -2.48 -10.08 -9.31
C ILE A 57 -2.34 -9.74 -7.83
N GLU A 58 -3.47 -9.62 -7.12
CA GLU A 58 -3.48 -9.30 -5.70
C GLU A 58 -2.74 -10.36 -4.89
N VAL A 59 -2.96 -11.64 -5.20
CA VAL A 59 -2.27 -12.75 -4.53
C VAL A 59 -0.76 -12.66 -4.75
N LYS A 60 -0.31 -12.38 -5.96
CA LYS A 60 1.12 -12.24 -6.26
C LYS A 60 1.76 -11.09 -5.48
N ILE A 61 1.04 -9.97 -5.38
CA ILE A 61 1.52 -8.82 -4.60
C ILE A 61 1.61 -9.18 -3.12
N GLU A 62 0.59 -9.85 -2.57
CA GLU A 62 0.59 -10.25 -1.17
C GLU A 62 1.67 -11.28 -0.87
N ASP A 63 1.95 -12.21 -1.80
CA ASP A 63 3.02 -13.18 -1.63
C ASP A 63 4.39 -12.50 -1.52
N VAL A 64 4.65 -11.52 -2.38
CA VAL A 64 5.90 -10.75 -2.32
C VAL A 64 5.95 -9.91 -1.04
N ALA A 65 4.84 -9.31 -0.65
CA ALA A 65 4.76 -8.54 0.59
C ALA A 65 5.06 -9.43 1.81
N TYR A 66 4.55 -10.66 1.82
CA TYR A 66 4.84 -11.61 2.88
C TYR A 66 6.33 -11.93 2.95
N GLN A 67 6.99 -12.14 1.81
CA GLN A 67 8.44 -12.38 1.77
C GLN A 67 9.22 -11.18 2.32
N VAL A 68 8.81 -9.97 1.97
CA VAL A 68 9.43 -8.75 2.51
C VAL A 68 9.24 -8.68 4.02
N MET A 69 8.03 -8.95 4.50
CA MET A 69 7.76 -8.97 5.95
C MET A 69 8.64 -10.00 6.66
N TRP A 70 8.76 -11.19 6.09
CA TRP A 70 9.60 -12.24 6.64
C TRP A 70 11.05 -11.78 6.80
N ASP A 71 11.60 -11.14 5.77
CA ASP A 71 12.99 -10.67 5.79
C ASP A 71 13.22 -9.55 6.80
N HIS A 72 12.15 -8.88 7.24
CA HIS A 72 12.21 -7.80 8.23
C HIS A 72 11.58 -8.18 9.58
N ASP A 73 11.45 -9.48 9.86
CA ASP A 73 10.90 -10.01 11.12
C ASP A 73 9.48 -9.50 11.41
N PHE A 74 8.69 -9.23 10.36
CA PHE A 74 7.34 -8.70 10.47
C PHE A 74 7.27 -7.38 11.24
N LYS A 75 8.29 -6.55 11.10
CA LYS A 75 8.38 -5.21 11.72
C LYS A 75 8.71 -4.15 10.68
N PRO A 76 7.70 -3.47 10.12
CA PRO A 76 6.27 -3.55 10.42
C PRO A 76 5.55 -4.65 9.63
N ILE A 77 4.33 -4.97 10.05
CA ILE A 77 3.40 -5.73 9.23
C ILE A 77 2.86 -4.78 8.16
N LEU A 78 2.82 -5.27 6.92
CA LEU A 78 2.22 -4.53 5.80
C LEU A 78 0.75 -4.89 5.71
N SER A 79 -0.12 -3.89 5.83
CA SER A 79 -1.56 -4.06 5.69
C SER A 79 -1.99 -3.43 4.37
N ILE A 80 -2.34 -4.26 3.38
CA ILE A 80 -2.58 -3.81 2.01
C ILE A 80 -4.06 -3.84 1.69
N LYS A 81 -4.56 -2.73 1.11
CA LYS A 81 -5.90 -2.63 0.56
C LYS A 81 -5.79 -2.40 -0.94
N PHE A 82 -6.58 -3.16 -1.70
CA PHE A 82 -6.60 -3.06 -3.17
C PHE A 82 -7.89 -2.42 -3.63
N PHE A 83 -7.77 -1.45 -4.54
CA PHE A 83 -8.91 -0.86 -5.24
C PHE A 83 -8.54 -0.69 -6.70
N THR A 84 -9.54 -0.74 -7.57
CA THR A 84 -9.33 -0.22 -8.93
C THR A 84 -9.25 1.30 -8.84
N GLU A 85 -8.51 1.91 -9.75
CA GLU A 85 -8.40 3.36 -9.80
C GLU A 85 -9.77 4.04 -9.90
N SER A 86 -10.64 3.52 -10.77
CA SER A 86 -12.00 4.06 -10.94
C SER A 86 -12.86 3.86 -9.68
N GLY A 87 -12.76 2.70 -9.04
CA GLY A 87 -13.50 2.41 -7.81
C GLY A 87 -13.10 3.35 -6.68
N TYR A 88 -11.81 3.61 -6.53
CA TYR A 88 -11.29 4.54 -5.53
C TYR A 88 -11.78 5.97 -5.79
N LEU A 89 -11.73 6.42 -7.04
CA LEU A 89 -12.21 7.76 -7.41
C LEU A 89 -13.69 7.93 -7.12
N ASN A 90 -14.50 6.91 -7.36
CA ASN A 90 -15.93 6.96 -7.04
C ASN A 90 -16.18 7.10 -5.53
N LEU A 91 -15.45 6.34 -4.71
CA LEU A 91 -15.55 6.44 -3.25
C LEU A 91 -15.13 7.83 -2.75
N LEU A 92 -14.09 8.37 -3.36
CA LEU A 92 -13.62 9.72 -3.04
C LEU A 92 -14.67 10.79 -3.39
N ARG A 93 -15.31 10.65 -4.55
CA ARG A 93 -16.38 11.57 -4.99
C ARG A 93 -17.60 11.51 -4.08
N GLU A 94 -17.92 10.36 -3.53
CA GLU A 94 -19.01 10.21 -2.56
C GLU A 94 -18.73 10.89 -1.24
N GLY A 95 -17.49 11.30 -1.01
CA GLY A 95 -17.12 12.13 0.13
C GLY A 95 -16.89 11.40 1.43
N PHE A 96 -16.64 10.09 1.39
CA PHE A 96 -16.31 9.34 2.61
C PHE A 96 -14.99 9.84 3.20
N SER A 97 -15.00 10.14 4.49
CA SER A 97 -13.85 10.75 5.18
C SER A 97 -12.58 9.90 5.14
N PHE A 98 -12.72 8.59 5.16
CA PHE A 98 -11.58 7.68 5.07
C PHE A 98 -10.75 7.95 3.81
N TYR A 99 -11.41 8.03 2.65
CA TYR A 99 -10.72 8.24 1.36
C TYR A 99 -10.18 9.66 1.23
N LYS A 100 -10.92 10.64 1.74
CA LYS A 100 -10.47 12.03 1.78
C LYS A 100 -9.20 12.17 2.62
N ASN A 101 -9.14 11.46 3.74
CA ASN A 101 -7.96 11.49 4.61
C ASN A 101 -6.75 10.87 3.92
N ILE A 102 -6.94 9.79 3.16
CA ILE A 102 -5.86 9.18 2.38
C ILE A 102 -5.33 10.18 1.34
N GLU A 103 -6.21 10.89 0.63
CA GLU A 103 -5.80 11.91 -0.34
C GLU A 103 -4.99 13.04 0.30
N ARG A 104 -5.40 13.47 1.49
CA ARG A 104 -4.77 14.58 2.18
C ARG A 104 -3.43 14.21 2.83
N GLU A 105 -3.35 13.03 3.43
CA GLU A 105 -2.24 12.63 4.30
C GLU A 105 -1.35 11.56 3.71
N GLY A 106 -1.82 10.84 2.71
CA GLY A 106 -1.09 9.73 2.11
C GLY A 106 0.17 10.15 1.38
N VAL A 107 1.15 9.26 1.35
CA VAL A 107 2.41 9.46 0.64
C VAL A 107 2.48 8.47 -0.52
N SER A 108 2.55 9.00 -1.74
CA SER A 108 2.69 8.18 -2.95
C SER A 108 4.15 7.75 -3.13
N LEU A 109 4.33 6.48 -3.48
CA LEU A 109 5.67 5.91 -3.66
C LEU A 109 5.84 5.17 -4.98
#